data_82dd22fd6f28fd81039126d31ea701a0
#
_entry.id   82dd22fd6f28fd81039126d31ea701a0
#
_cell.length_a   1.000
_cell.length_b   1.000
_cell.length_c   1.000
_cell.angle_alpha   90.00
_cell.angle_beta   90.00
_cell.angle_gamma   90.00
#
_symmetry.space_group_name_H-M   'P 1'
#
loop_
_entity.id
_entity.type
_entity.pdbx_description
1 polymer ?
#
loop_
_entity_poly.entity_id
_entity_poly.type
_entity_poly.pdbx_seq_one_letter_code
_entity_poly.pdbx_strand_id
1 'polypeptide(L)'
;MXNWIKXYIADSRSMEEVEDESISLIITSPPYWHIKDYGVENQIGYGQTLHDYLKDLYRVWLECFRVLKPGRRLCINVGDQFARSVIYGRYKVIPIHSEIISQCEKIGFDYMGSIIWQKKTTMNTTGGAVVMGSYPYPPNGLVEIDYEYILIFKKPGGKEKIAKEIKEKSKLTKEEWKEYFSGHWKFGGEKQINHEAMFPEELPKRFIKMFSFAGETVLDPFVGSGTTLKVANLLQRNAIGYEINEKFLDIIKQKISFKDILFTKIDVIRRETKTEVKPIGYTPSIQDAKPEIDPKKLNFKKDSTYKIIDILSEDTIELNTGLIVKLLGIKIIDKDKSLEYLKSHVLKKEVLLKFDKNPILNENMVYAYVYLKNKIFINAYMIKSGMAKTDTEIDFSLKEKFLKLEKELINE
;
A
#
# COMPACT_ATOMS: atom_id res chain seq x y z
N MET A 1 26.55 18.36 -14.13
CA MET A 1 26.26 16.93 -14.39
C MET A 1 24.78 16.62 -14.20
N UNK A 2 24.24 15.77 -14.85
CA UNK A 2 22.95 15.50 -14.68
C UNK A 2 22.82 14.60 -13.61
N ASN A 3 21.81 14.69 -13.19
CA ASN A 3 21.49 13.72 -12.13
C ASN A 3 21.24 12.33 -12.73
N TRP A 4 21.55 11.35 -11.98
CA TRP A 4 21.46 9.95 -12.44
C TRP A 4 20.45 9.17 -11.59
N ILE A 5 19.95 8.03 -12.16
CA ILE A 5 19.02 7.11 -11.49
C ILE A 5 19.56 5.69 -11.67
N LYS A 6 19.57 4.90 -10.58
CA LYS A 6 19.95 3.47 -10.61
C LYS A 6 18.85 2.62 -9.99
N UNK A 7 18.26 1.62 -10.43
CA UNK A 7 17.36 0.82 -10.00
C UNK A 7 17.98 -0.41 -9.87
N TYR A 8 18.19 -0.98 -8.93
CA TYR A 8 18.68 -2.35 -8.64
C TYR A 8 17.52 -3.32 -8.57
N ILE A 9 17.55 -4.36 -9.39
CA ILE A 9 16.59 -5.48 -9.29
C ILE A 9 17.21 -6.47 -8.34
N ALA A 10 16.86 -6.36 -7.06
CA ALA A 10 17.51 -7.06 -5.97
C ALA A 10 16.70 -6.92 -4.69
N ASP A 11 17.02 -7.77 -3.71
CA ASP A 11 16.38 -7.81 -2.40
C ASP A 11 17.09 -6.81 -1.47
N SER A 12 16.33 -5.82 -0.99
CA SER A 12 16.88 -4.74 -0.15
C SER A 12 17.24 -5.16 1.28
N ARG A 13 16.97 -6.41 1.66
CA ARG A 13 17.49 -6.95 2.92
C ARG A 13 19.03 -7.00 2.92
N SER A 14 19.64 -6.91 1.75
CA SER A 14 21.07 -6.69 1.56
C SER A 14 21.26 -5.70 0.42
N MET A 15 21.76 -4.51 0.73
CA MET A 15 22.01 -3.47 -0.28
C MET A 15 23.52 -3.36 -0.56
N GLU A 16 24.14 -4.51 -0.91
CA GLU A 16 25.59 -4.63 -1.08
C GLU A 16 26.17 -3.72 -2.16
N GLU A 17 25.32 -3.26 -3.09
CA GLU A 17 25.74 -2.36 -4.17
C GLU A 17 25.94 -0.92 -3.69
N VAL A 18 25.43 -0.59 -2.51
CA VAL A 18 25.48 0.78 -1.95
C VAL A 18 26.50 0.84 -0.83
N GLU A 19 27.44 1.76 -0.96
CA GLU A 19 28.52 1.94 0.04
C GLU A 19 28.00 2.49 1.36
N ASP A 20 28.73 2.20 2.43
CA ASP A 20 28.48 2.77 3.76
C ASP A 20 28.47 4.30 3.68
N GLU A 21 27.54 4.90 4.39
CA GLU A 21 27.49 6.35 4.58
C GLU A 21 27.58 7.15 3.26
N SER A 22 26.88 6.66 2.21
CA SER A 22 26.88 7.28 0.89
C SER A 22 25.55 7.95 0.52
N ILE A 23 24.49 7.73 1.30
CA ILE A 23 23.15 8.20 1.01
C ILE A 23 22.77 9.40 1.89
N SER A 24 22.18 10.41 1.28
CA SER A 24 21.81 11.65 1.98
C SER A 24 20.38 11.65 2.52
N LEU A 25 19.50 10.82 1.95
CA LEU A 25 18.10 10.72 2.39
C LEU A 25 17.53 9.38 1.96
N ILE A 26 16.82 8.72 2.87
CA ILE A 26 16.09 7.49 2.54
C ILE A 26 14.60 7.75 2.72
N ILE A 27 13.82 7.42 1.69
CA ILE A 27 12.36 7.57 1.69
C ILE A 27 11.77 6.24 1.30
N THR A 28 10.79 5.73 2.05
CA THR A 28 10.15 4.50 1.62
C THR A 28 8.79 4.29 2.27
N SER A 29 8.03 3.39 1.66
CA SER A 29 6.84 2.79 2.23
C SER A 29 7.04 1.28 2.11
N PRO A 30 7.16 0.56 3.24
CA PRO A 30 7.41 -0.88 3.16
C PRO A 30 6.20 -1.62 2.59
N PRO A 31 6.40 -2.81 2.00
CA PRO A 31 5.27 -3.62 1.56
C PRO A 31 4.41 -3.99 2.77
N TYR A 32 3.11 -4.10 2.54
CA TYR A 32 2.18 -4.49 3.59
C TYR A 32 2.30 -5.98 3.92
N TRP A 33 1.98 -6.32 5.17
CA TRP A 33 1.90 -7.71 5.60
C TRP A 33 0.63 -8.33 5.02
N HIS A 34 0.79 -9.39 4.22
CA HIS A 34 -0.30 -10.23 3.68
C HIS A 34 -1.19 -9.67 2.58
N ILE A 35 -0.96 -8.48 2.07
CA ILE A 35 -1.96 -7.88 1.19
C ILE A 35 -1.72 -8.20 -0.27
N LYS A 36 -0.48 -8.16 -0.70
CA LYS A 36 -0.15 -8.33 -2.13
C LYS A 36 0.87 -9.42 -2.38
N ASP A 37 0.52 -10.29 -3.30
CA ASP A 37 1.47 -11.20 -3.90
C ASP A 37 2.07 -10.50 -5.13
N TYR A 38 3.35 -10.17 -5.04
CA TYR A 38 4.06 -9.55 -6.15
C TYR A 38 4.64 -10.60 -7.11
N GLY A 39 4.37 -11.89 -6.88
CA GLY A 39 4.73 -12.97 -7.79
C GLY A 39 6.19 -13.37 -7.77
N VAL A 40 6.92 -13.06 -6.71
CA VAL A 40 8.34 -13.43 -6.59
C VAL A 40 8.61 -14.16 -5.29
N GLU A 41 9.57 -15.09 -5.32
CA GLU A 41 10.03 -15.77 -4.12
C GLU A 41 10.69 -14.77 -3.16
N ASN A 42 10.57 -15.05 -1.88
CA ASN A 42 11.17 -14.24 -0.80
C ASN A 42 10.64 -12.83 -0.71
N GLN A 43 9.48 -12.58 -1.28
CA GLN A 43 8.75 -11.33 -1.12
C GLN A 43 8.47 -11.08 0.37
N ILE A 44 8.86 -9.90 0.86
CA ILE A 44 8.56 -9.51 2.24
C ILE A 44 7.04 -9.28 2.38
N GLY A 45 6.44 -9.88 3.40
CA GLY A 45 5.05 -9.64 3.79
C GLY A 45 4.05 -10.69 3.34
N TYR A 46 4.33 -11.42 2.28
CA TYR A 46 3.35 -12.37 1.75
C TYR A 46 3.63 -13.78 2.25
N GLY A 47 2.62 -14.40 2.87
CA GLY A 47 2.73 -15.77 3.36
C GLY A 47 3.56 -15.93 4.64
N GLN A 48 3.99 -14.84 5.27
CA GLN A 48 4.82 -14.87 6.48
C GLN A 48 3.97 -14.71 7.75
N THR A 49 4.50 -15.19 8.89
CA THR A 49 3.97 -14.75 10.19
C THR A 49 4.25 -13.24 10.32
N LEU A 50 3.53 -12.57 11.20
CA LEU A 50 3.76 -11.16 11.47
C LEU A 50 5.19 -10.94 11.96
N HIS A 51 5.67 -11.79 12.87
CA HIS A 51 7.04 -11.66 13.41
C HIS A 51 8.10 -11.85 12.32
N ASP A 52 7.92 -12.79 11.40
CA ASP A 52 8.87 -13.00 10.29
C ASP A 52 8.89 -11.78 9.37
N TYR A 53 7.73 -11.21 9.07
CA TYR A 53 7.61 -9.98 8.29
C TYR A 53 8.37 -8.83 8.98
N LEU A 54 8.14 -8.66 10.28
CA LEU A 54 8.79 -7.59 11.04
C LEU A 54 10.31 -7.79 11.12
N LYS A 55 10.77 -9.04 11.25
CA LYS A 55 12.21 -9.35 11.22
C LYS A 55 12.84 -8.97 9.87
N ASP A 56 12.12 -9.21 8.77
CA ASP A 56 12.61 -8.82 7.44
C ASP A 56 12.66 -7.31 7.28
N LEU A 57 11.70 -6.58 7.81
CA LEU A 57 11.76 -5.11 7.83
C LEU A 57 12.97 -4.63 8.64
N TYR A 58 13.23 -5.25 9.79
CA TYR A 58 14.39 -4.93 10.61
C TYR A 58 15.69 -5.06 9.82
N ARG A 59 15.82 -6.12 9.01
CA ARG A 59 17.00 -6.32 8.15
C ARG A 59 17.16 -5.17 7.15
N VAL A 60 16.07 -4.70 6.58
CA VAL A 60 16.11 -3.55 5.65
C VAL A 60 16.56 -2.28 6.40
N TRP A 61 16.02 -2.06 7.62
CA TRP A 61 16.41 -0.87 8.41
C TRP A 61 17.88 -0.92 8.84
N LEU A 62 18.44 -2.10 9.10
CA LEU A 62 19.88 -2.25 9.36
C LEU A 62 20.71 -1.76 8.16
N GLU A 63 20.30 -2.15 6.95
CA GLU A 63 20.97 -1.69 5.73
C GLU A 63 20.78 -0.19 5.51
N CYS A 64 19.59 0.33 5.81
CA CYS A 64 19.34 1.78 5.76
C CYS A 64 20.28 2.54 6.70
N PHE A 65 20.48 2.03 7.90
CA PHE A 65 21.40 2.65 8.85
C PHE A 65 22.84 2.66 8.33
N ARG A 66 23.27 1.54 7.76
CA ARG A 66 24.64 1.41 7.23
C ARG A 66 24.91 2.42 6.12
N VAL A 67 24.00 2.53 5.16
CA VAL A 67 24.22 3.34 3.95
C VAL A 67 23.95 4.83 4.14
N LEU A 68 23.17 5.20 5.17
CA LEU A 68 22.82 6.59 5.42
C LEU A 68 23.96 7.34 6.07
N LYS A 69 24.24 8.54 5.59
CA LYS A 69 25.25 9.43 6.19
C LYS A 69 24.82 9.86 7.60
N PRO A 70 25.78 9.99 8.55
CA PRO A 70 25.46 10.54 9.85
C PRO A 70 24.81 11.92 9.76
N GLY A 71 23.83 12.16 10.63
CA GLY A 71 23.08 13.43 10.66
C GLY A 71 21.90 13.51 9.71
N ARG A 72 21.72 12.51 8.85
CA ARG A 72 20.71 12.53 7.80
C ARG A 72 19.47 11.71 8.20
N ARG A 73 18.46 11.73 7.34
CA ARG A 73 17.11 11.26 7.69
C ARG A 73 16.69 9.99 6.94
N LEU A 74 15.94 9.15 7.68
CA LEU A 74 15.14 8.05 7.13
C LEU A 74 13.67 8.41 7.35
N CYS A 75 12.88 8.47 6.28
CA CYS A 75 11.45 8.78 6.34
C CYS A 75 10.65 7.57 5.86
N ILE A 76 9.78 7.05 6.74
CA ILE A 76 8.99 5.85 6.44
C ILE A 76 7.50 6.21 6.50
N ASN A 77 6.79 6.01 5.39
CA ASN A 77 5.34 6.10 5.35
C ASN A 77 4.75 4.72 5.60
N VAL A 78 3.94 4.59 6.64
CA VAL A 78 3.34 3.29 7.00
C VAL A 78 1.99 3.49 7.65
N GLY A 79 1.03 2.60 7.32
CA GLY A 79 -0.26 2.52 8.01
C GLY A 79 -0.32 1.28 8.87
N ASP A 80 -1.05 1.37 9.98
CA ASP A 80 -1.41 0.18 10.74
C ASP A 80 -2.44 -0.62 9.95
N GLN A 81 -2.48 -1.92 10.17
CA GLN A 81 -3.34 -2.81 9.41
C GLN A 81 -4.41 -3.45 10.28
N PHE A 82 -5.63 -3.51 9.76
CA PHE A 82 -6.67 -4.32 10.37
C PHE A 82 -6.35 -5.81 10.15
N ALA A 83 -6.30 -6.55 11.24
CA ALA A 83 -6.23 -8.02 11.17
C ALA A 83 -7.65 -8.54 11.33
N ARG A 84 -8.24 -8.96 10.23
CA ARG A 84 -9.59 -9.51 10.22
C ARG A 84 -9.61 -10.92 10.82
N SER A 85 -10.76 -11.32 11.36
CA SER A 85 -10.92 -12.63 11.98
C SER A 85 -10.60 -13.79 11.04
N VAL A 86 -10.82 -13.60 9.75
CA VAL A 86 -10.51 -14.60 8.70
C VAL A 86 -8.99 -14.84 8.59
N ILE A 87 -8.19 -13.82 8.88
CA ILE A 87 -6.73 -13.92 8.77
C ILE A 87 -6.07 -14.16 10.14
N TYR A 88 -6.57 -13.52 11.18
CA TYR A 88 -5.95 -13.47 12.50
C TYR A 88 -6.70 -14.29 13.56
N GLY A 89 -7.95 -14.69 13.27
CA GLY A 89 -8.83 -15.35 14.24
C GLY A 89 -9.67 -14.39 15.05
N ARG A 90 -9.38 -13.11 14.99
CA ARG A 90 -10.17 -12.06 15.66
C ARG A 90 -9.85 -10.70 15.04
N TYR A 91 -10.73 -9.74 15.22
CA TYR A 91 -10.47 -8.36 14.79
C TYR A 91 -9.49 -7.70 15.73
N LYS A 92 -8.46 -7.07 15.16
CA LYS A 92 -7.59 -6.15 15.90
C LYS A 92 -6.88 -5.25 14.89
N VAL A 93 -6.26 -4.19 15.38
CA VAL A 93 -5.34 -3.36 14.60
C VAL A 93 -3.91 -3.80 14.93
N ILE A 94 -3.13 -4.08 13.91
CA ILE A 94 -1.71 -4.43 14.05
C ILE A 94 -0.92 -3.12 14.11
N PRO A 95 -0.24 -2.81 15.23
CA PRO A 95 0.44 -1.53 15.39
C PRO A 95 1.82 -1.55 14.76
N ILE A 96 1.88 -1.66 13.44
CA ILE A 96 3.13 -1.80 12.69
C ILE A 96 4.04 -0.59 12.91
N HIS A 97 3.45 0.63 12.92
CA HIS A 97 4.24 1.84 13.10
C HIS A 97 5.02 1.83 14.42
N SER A 98 4.40 1.37 15.51
CA SER A 98 5.06 1.35 16.81
C SER A 98 6.24 0.38 16.84
N GLU A 99 6.09 -0.76 16.17
CA GLU A 99 7.18 -1.74 16.08
C GLU A 99 8.33 -1.19 15.23
N ILE A 100 8.04 -0.50 14.13
CA ILE A 100 9.08 0.13 13.30
C ILE A 100 9.85 1.18 14.12
N ILE A 101 9.15 1.97 14.92
CA ILE A 101 9.82 2.96 15.81
C ILE A 101 10.79 2.22 16.74
N SER A 102 10.32 1.16 17.40
CA SER A 102 11.16 0.36 18.29
C SER A 102 12.36 -0.25 17.55
N GLN A 103 12.14 -0.79 16.35
CA GLN A 103 13.19 -1.37 15.52
C GLN A 103 14.29 -0.35 15.22
N CYS A 104 13.90 0.81 14.72
CA CYS A 104 14.85 1.84 14.32
C CYS A 104 15.63 2.41 15.52
N GLU A 105 14.95 2.59 16.64
CA GLU A 105 15.63 3.01 17.89
C GLU A 105 16.66 1.96 18.34
N LYS A 106 16.33 0.69 18.30
CA LYS A 106 17.25 -0.39 18.66
C LYS A 106 18.47 -0.45 17.75
N ILE A 107 18.30 -0.13 16.47
CA ILE A 107 19.39 -0.11 15.48
C ILE A 107 20.36 1.04 15.76
N GLY A 108 19.85 2.15 16.27
CA GLY A 108 20.67 3.32 16.58
C GLY A 108 20.19 4.64 16.01
N PHE A 109 19.07 4.64 15.28
CA PHE A 109 18.44 5.88 14.83
C PHE A 109 17.81 6.62 16.03
N ASP A 110 17.81 7.93 15.96
CA ASP A 110 16.97 8.76 16.86
C ASP A 110 15.60 8.96 16.21
N TYR A 111 14.54 8.69 16.95
CA TYR A 111 13.19 9.01 16.50
C TYR A 111 12.98 10.52 16.61
N MET A 112 12.59 11.16 15.51
CA MET A 112 12.45 12.61 15.41
C MET A 112 11.00 13.08 15.33
N GLY A 113 10.07 12.19 15.59
CA GLY A 113 8.64 12.48 15.55
C GLY A 113 7.93 11.84 14.38
N SER A 114 6.62 11.96 14.40
CA SER A 114 5.76 11.48 13.31
C SER A 114 4.90 12.61 12.79
N ILE A 115 4.57 12.55 11.50
CA ILE A 115 3.53 13.37 10.92
C ILE A 115 2.34 12.44 10.68
N ILE A 116 1.14 12.87 11.05
CA ILE A 116 -0.09 12.14 10.75
C ILE A 116 -0.59 12.62 9.39
N TRP A 117 -0.60 11.71 8.43
CA TRP A 117 -1.09 12.02 7.09
C TRP A 117 -2.53 11.54 6.96
N GLN A 118 -3.46 12.50 7.04
CA GLN A 118 -4.86 12.22 6.81
C GLN A 118 -5.11 12.22 5.30
N LYS A 119 -5.45 11.07 4.77
CA LYS A 119 -5.70 10.92 3.34
C LYS A 119 -7.07 11.48 2.99
N LYS A 120 -7.12 12.61 2.31
CA LYS A 120 -8.33 13.12 1.68
C LYS A 120 -8.52 12.32 0.41
N THR A 121 -9.07 11.14 0.51
CA THR A 121 -9.16 10.27 -0.63
C THR A 121 -10.59 9.95 -1.00
N THR A 122 -10.79 9.70 -2.26
CA THR A 122 -11.92 8.93 -2.77
C THR A 122 -11.73 7.46 -2.43
N MET A 123 -10.53 7.09 -1.94
CA MET A 123 -10.27 5.74 -1.45
C MET A 123 -10.83 5.61 -0.04
N ASN A 124 -11.78 4.74 0.09
CA ASN A 124 -12.39 4.46 1.38
C ASN A 124 -11.48 3.53 2.17
N THR A 125 -10.86 4.03 3.21
CA THR A 125 -9.92 3.26 4.03
C THR A 125 -10.60 2.14 4.82
N THR A 126 -11.92 2.20 4.94
CA THR A 126 -12.72 1.14 5.57
C THR A 126 -13.31 0.16 4.56
N GLY A 127 -12.84 0.22 3.31
CA GLY A 127 -13.31 -0.68 2.28
C GLY A 127 -14.73 -0.41 1.80
N GLY A 128 -15.18 0.82 1.91
CA GLY A 128 -16.54 1.20 1.53
C GLY A 128 -17.52 1.22 2.70
N ALA A 129 -17.09 0.75 3.87
CA ALA A 129 -17.95 0.76 5.06
C ALA A 129 -18.05 2.19 5.62
N VAL A 130 -19.27 2.70 5.74
CA VAL A 130 -19.53 3.99 6.36
C VAL A 130 -19.38 3.88 7.88
N VAL A 131 -19.76 2.73 8.42
CA VAL A 131 -19.67 2.41 9.86
C VAL A 131 -19.07 1.02 10.01
N MET A 132 -18.28 0.83 11.05
CA MET A 132 -17.61 -0.45 11.31
C MET A 132 -17.92 -0.92 12.74
N GLY A 133 -18.00 -2.23 12.89
CA GLY A 133 -18.23 -2.86 14.17
C GLY A 133 -19.71 -3.14 14.39
N SER A 134 -20.19 -2.93 15.60
CA SER A 134 -21.51 -3.36 16.05
C SER A 134 -22.61 -2.29 15.92
N TYR A 135 -22.45 -1.39 14.96
CA TYR A 135 -23.47 -0.35 14.76
C TYR A 135 -24.87 -0.95 14.79
N PRO A 136 -25.85 -0.37 15.51
CA PRO A 136 -25.77 0.90 16.26
C PRO A 136 -25.36 0.76 17.74
N TYR A 137 -24.84 -0.40 18.15
CA TYR A 137 -24.51 -0.68 19.55
C TYR A 137 -23.02 -0.35 19.79
N PRO A 138 -22.70 0.71 20.57
CA PRO A 138 -21.39 1.32 20.51
C PRO A 138 -20.20 0.54 21.08
N PRO A 139 -20.36 -0.35 22.09
CA PRO A 139 -19.15 -0.91 22.73
C PRO A 139 -18.17 -1.63 21.81
N ASN A 140 -18.62 -2.19 20.68
CA ASN A 140 -17.77 -2.89 19.74
C ASN A 140 -17.57 -2.12 18.42
N GLY A 141 -17.76 -0.80 18.46
CA GLY A 141 -17.46 0.07 17.33
C GLY A 141 -15.98 0.05 17.00
N LEU A 142 -15.63 0.18 15.71
CA LEU A 142 -14.24 0.19 15.25
C LEU A 142 -13.88 1.59 14.77
N VAL A 143 -12.67 2.04 15.14
CA VAL A 143 -12.15 3.35 14.73
C VAL A 143 -11.78 3.28 13.25
N GLU A 144 -12.25 4.25 12.47
CA GLU A 144 -11.84 4.39 11.07
C GLU A 144 -10.37 4.80 11.00
N ILE A 145 -9.58 4.08 10.22
CA ILE A 145 -8.17 4.44 10.01
C ILE A 145 -8.11 5.19 8.67
N ASP A 146 -8.35 6.49 8.72
CA ASP A 146 -8.29 7.39 7.56
C ASP A 146 -6.94 8.10 7.44
N TYR A 147 -5.92 7.58 8.11
CA TYR A 147 -4.61 8.21 8.22
C TYR A 147 -3.51 7.17 8.18
N GLU A 148 -2.33 7.63 7.81
CA GLU A 148 -1.09 6.86 7.91
C GLU A 148 -0.07 7.67 8.68
N TYR A 149 1.01 7.01 9.09
CA TYR A 149 2.11 7.64 9.82
C TYR A 149 3.25 7.94 8.86
N ILE A 150 3.85 9.11 9.04
CA ILE A 150 5.14 9.46 8.44
C ILE A 150 6.14 9.45 9.59
N LEU A 151 6.94 8.39 9.67
CA LEU A 151 7.92 8.23 10.75
C LEU A 151 9.25 8.84 10.30
N ILE A 152 9.80 9.75 11.11
CA ILE A 152 11.03 10.45 10.77
C ILE A 152 12.12 10.05 11.76
N PHE A 153 13.25 9.57 11.24
CA PHE A 153 14.40 9.13 12.01
C PHE A 153 15.65 9.85 11.55
N LYS A 154 16.59 10.01 12.47
CA LYS A 154 17.90 10.62 12.20
C LYS A 154 19.01 9.66 12.60
N LYS A 155 19.98 9.46 11.71
CA LYS A 155 21.22 8.76 12.09
C LYS A 155 22.09 9.76 12.88
N PRO A 156 22.47 9.44 14.14
CA PRO A 156 23.26 10.40 14.94
C PRO A 156 24.62 10.70 14.34
N GLY A 157 25.16 11.85 14.69
CA GLY A 157 26.50 12.26 14.30
C GLY A 157 26.51 13.18 13.08
N GLY A 158 27.68 13.44 12.58
CA GLY A 158 27.93 14.11 11.33
C GLY A 158 27.70 15.62 11.30
N LYS A 159 28.63 16.31 10.64
CA LYS A 159 28.46 17.71 10.26
C LYS A 159 29.06 17.87 8.88
N GLU A 160 28.23 17.79 7.86
CA GLU A 160 28.67 18.03 6.49
C GLU A 160 28.72 19.53 6.21
N LYS A 161 29.77 19.97 5.57
CA LYS A 161 29.86 21.35 5.05
C LYS A 161 29.22 21.34 3.66
N ILE A 162 28.16 22.11 3.51
CA ILE A 162 27.44 22.24 2.25
C ILE A 162 27.76 23.62 1.65
N ALA A 163 28.10 23.67 0.37
CA ALA A 163 28.40 24.94 -0.33
C ALA A 163 27.20 25.90 -0.26
N LYS A 164 27.48 27.17 -0.09
CA LYS A 164 26.47 28.21 0.05
C LYS A 164 25.48 28.22 -1.13
N GLU A 165 25.99 28.04 -2.33
CA GLU A 165 25.19 28.01 -3.57
C GLU A 165 24.17 26.89 -3.55
N ILE A 166 24.57 25.72 -3.04
CA ILE A 166 23.69 24.54 -2.94
C ILE A 166 22.62 24.77 -1.88
N LYS A 167 22.99 25.39 -0.74
CA LYS A 167 22.02 25.75 0.30
C LYS A 167 20.96 26.73 -0.24
N GLU A 168 21.40 27.77 -0.95
CA GLU A 168 20.48 28.78 -1.54
C GLU A 168 19.53 28.14 -2.55
N LYS A 169 20.07 27.28 -3.40
CA LYS A 169 19.30 26.57 -4.42
C LYS A 169 18.25 25.61 -3.81
N SER A 170 18.50 25.14 -2.60
CA SER A 170 17.68 24.09 -1.94
C SER A 170 16.78 24.66 -0.85
N LYS A 171 16.82 25.93 -0.57
CA LYS A 171 16.05 26.50 0.55
C LYS A 171 14.55 26.47 0.31
N LEU A 172 13.80 26.26 1.37
CA LEU A 172 12.34 26.29 1.35
C LEU A 172 11.84 27.73 1.49
N THR A 173 10.67 28.00 0.93
CA THR A 173 9.94 29.23 1.26
C THR A 173 9.40 29.09 2.70
N LYS A 174 9.04 30.21 3.31
CA LYS A 174 8.43 30.22 4.64
C LYS A 174 7.11 29.43 4.65
N GLU A 175 6.34 29.53 3.57
CA GLU A 175 5.07 28.82 3.40
C GLU A 175 5.29 27.31 3.31
N GLU A 176 6.28 26.88 2.51
CA GLU A 176 6.65 25.46 2.42
C GLU A 176 7.10 24.94 3.76
N TRP A 177 7.93 25.68 4.50
CA TRP A 177 8.41 25.27 5.82
C TRP A 177 7.27 25.02 6.78
N LYS A 178 6.32 25.97 6.88
CA LYS A 178 5.17 25.85 7.76
C LYS A 178 4.28 24.66 7.39
N GLU A 179 4.04 24.46 6.10
CA GLU A 179 3.21 23.37 5.62
C GLU A 179 3.87 22.00 5.80
N TYR A 180 5.14 21.89 5.42
CA TYR A 180 5.82 20.58 5.41
C TYR A 180 6.21 20.11 6.81
N PHE A 181 6.66 21.02 7.67
CA PHE A 181 7.09 20.66 9.04
C PHE A 181 5.95 20.70 10.06
N SER A 182 4.70 20.69 9.60
CA SER A 182 3.55 20.56 10.49
C SER A 182 3.35 19.11 10.93
N GLY A 183 2.68 18.93 12.07
CA GLY A 183 2.41 17.60 12.61
C GLY A 183 1.31 16.83 11.90
N HIS A 184 0.59 17.47 11.01
CA HIS A 184 -0.54 16.86 10.28
C HIS A 184 -0.49 17.29 8.81
N TRP A 185 -0.60 16.32 7.92
CA TRP A 185 -0.72 16.57 6.48
C TRP A 185 -2.11 16.15 6.02
N LYS A 186 -2.73 16.97 5.16
CA LYS A 186 -4.06 16.73 4.60
C LYS A 186 -4.01 16.90 3.09
N PHE A 187 -3.62 15.86 2.38
CA PHE A 187 -3.71 15.82 0.92
C PHE A 187 -4.08 14.40 0.50
N GLY A 188 -4.68 14.28 -0.66
CA GLY A 188 -5.15 12.99 -1.16
C GLY A 188 -4.03 12.09 -1.66
N GLY A 189 -4.24 10.79 -1.57
CA GLY A 189 -3.41 9.82 -2.26
C GLY A 189 -3.76 9.82 -3.75
N GLU A 190 -2.91 9.24 -4.57
CA GLU A 190 -3.21 9.09 -5.99
C GLU A 190 -4.25 7.99 -6.20
N LYS A 191 -5.06 8.13 -7.23
CA LYS A 191 -6.04 7.12 -7.62
C LYS A 191 -5.30 5.81 -7.92
N GLN A 192 -5.87 4.71 -7.48
CA GLN A 192 -5.33 3.40 -7.80
C GLN A 192 -5.49 3.14 -9.30
N ILE A 193 -4.37 2.86 -9.94
CA ILE A 193 -4.35 2.40 -11.32
C ILE A 193 -4.00 0.90 -11.24
N ASN A 194 -4.83 0.07 -11.84
CA ASN A 194 -4.62 -1.40 -11.86
C ASN A 194 -4.55 -2.01 -10.45
N HIS A 195 -5.37 -1.49 -9.52
CA HIS A 195 -5.50 -2.04 -8.16
C HIS A 195 -4.22 -1.97 -7.30
N GLU A 196 -3.27 -1.14 -7.69
CA GLU A 196 -2.06 -0.96 -6.88
C GLU A 196 -2.16 0.34 -6.09
N ALA A 197 -1.87 0.24 -4.79
CA ALA A 197 -1.78 1.42 -3.93
C ALA A 197 -0.59 2.25 -4.40
N MET A 198 -0.86 3.44 -4.92
CA MET A 198 0.18 4.29 -5.48
C MET A 198 0.69 5.27 -4.42
N PHE A 199 2.00 5.36 -4.33
CA PHE A 199 2.71 6.32 -3.50
C PHE A 199 2.59 7.69 -4.22
N PRO A 200 1.85 8.68 -3.68
CA PRO A 200 1.64 9.92 -4.43
C PRO A 200 2.90 10.76 -4.53
N GLU A 201 3.06 11.48 -5.64
CA GLU A 201 4.26 12.29 -5.90
C GLU A 201 4.48 13.38 -4.84
N GLU A 202 3.42 13.87 -4.22
CA GLU A 202 3.50 14.89 -3.17
C GLU A 202 4.30 14.41 -1.96
N LEU A 203 4.24 13.11 -1.62
CA LEU A 203 4.98 12.55 -0.49
C LEU A 203 6.50 12.66 -0.67
N PRO A 204 7.10 12.02 -1.68
CA PRO A 204 8.55 12.16 -1.85
C PRO A 204 8.98 13.60 -2.15
N LYS A 205 8.15 14.39 -2.82
CA LYS A 205 8.42 15.81 -3.05
C LYS A 205 8.68 16.55 -1.74
N ARG A 206 7.78 16.35 -0.75
CA ARG A 206 7.94 17.00 0.56
C ARG A 206 9.20 16.54 1.27
N PHE A 207 9.42 15.22 1.36
CA PHE A 207 10.60 14.67 2.04
C PHE A 207 11.91 15.16 1.41
N ILE A 208 11.98 15.15 0.09
CA ILE A 208 13.19 15.54 -0.63
C ILE A 208 13.51 17.01 -0.36
N LYS A 209 12.49 17.86 -0.39
CA LYS A 209 12.65 19.29 -0.11
C LYS A 209 12.95 19.57 1.36
N MET A 210 12.38 18.78 2.29
CA MET A 210 12.58 18.94 3.73
C MET A 210 13.97 18.50 4.19
N PHE A 211 14.55 17.44 3.58
CA PHE A 211 15.66 16.72 4.19
C PHE A 211 16.86 16.50 3.26
N SER A 212 16.91 17.16 2.10
CA SER A 212 18.07 17.00 1.22
C SER A 212 18.41 18.31 0.49
N PHE A 213 19.63 18.34 -0.02
CA PHE A 213 20.11 19.43 -0.86
C PHE A 213 20.22 18.98 -2.32
N ALA A 214 20.12 19.92 -3.25
CA ALA A 214 20.29 19.63 -4.67
C ALA A 214 21.63 18.93 -4.93
N GLY A 215 21.63 17.92 -5.80
CA GLY A 215 22.80 17.13 -6.13
C GLY A 215 23.06 15.94 -5.23
N GLU A 216 22.35 15.84 -4.11
CA GLU A 216 22.52 14.73 -3.17
C GLU A 216 21.80 13.47 -3.66
N THR A 217 22.04 12.34 -3.01
CA THR A 217 21.49 11.04 -3.42
C THR A 217 20.38 10.57 -2.46
N VAL A 218 19.23 10.25 -3.05
CA VAL A 218 18.04 9.72 -2.37
C VAL A 218 17.93 8.23 -2.66
N LEU A 219 17.62 7.44 -1.64
CA LEU A 219 17.42 5.99 -1.76
C LEU A 219 15.99 5.60 -1.37
N ASP A 220 15.40 4.70 -2.15
CA ASP A 220 14.14 4.04 -1.79
C ASP A 220 14.36 2.51 -1.85
N PRO A 221 14.41 1.82 -0.69
CA PRO A 221 14.60 0.37 -0.69
C PRO A 221 13.41 -0.46 -1.17
N PHE A 222 12.24 0.17 -1.37
CA PHE A 222 11.02 -0.50 -1.85
C PHE A 222 10.37 0.38 -2.93
N VAL A 223 11.02 0.48 -4.07
CA VAL A 223 10.70 1.47 -5.09
C VAL A 223 9.29 1.34 -5.69
N GLY A 224 8.78 0.10 -5.81
CA GLY A 224 7.47 -0.12 -6.43
C GLY A 224 7.39 0.45 -7.83
N SER A 225 6.50 1.40 -8.05
CA SER A 225 6.27 1.99 -9.37
C SER A 225 7.28 3.06 -9.79
N GLY A 226 8.20 3.46 -8.89
CA GLY A 226 9.25 4.41 -9.24
C GLY A 226 8.98 5.86 -8.91
N THR A 227 7.94 6.16 -8.15
CA THR A 227 7.56 7.54 -7.82
C THR A 227 8.70 8.32 -7.15
N THR A 228 9.36 7.70 -6.16
CA THR A 228 10.47 8.35 -5.46
C THR A 228 11.62 8.70 -6.41
N LEU A 229 11.96 7.77 -7.32
CA LEU A 229 13.05 7.97 -8.28
C LEU A 229 12.74 9.14 -9.24
N LYS A 230 11.51 9.16 -9.75
CA LYS A 230 11.04 10.22 -10.64
C LYS A 230 11.13 11.59 -9.96
N VAL A 231 10.55 11.71 -8.76
CA VAL A 231 10.46 13.01 -8.07
C VAL A 231 11.85 13.49 -7.63
N ALA A 232 12.71 12.57 -7.16
CA ALA A 232 14.08 12.94 -6.79
C ALA A 232 14.81 13.54 -7.99
N ASN A 233 14.69 12.93 -9.15
CA ASN A 233 15.33 13.41 -10.36
C ASN A 233 14.77 14.77 -10.82
N LEU A 234 13.44 14.92 -10.79
CA LEU A 234 12.79 16.20 -11.13
C LEU A 234 13.25 17.33 -10.20
N LEU A 235 13.59 17.02 -8.96
CA LEU A 235 14.06 17.98 -7.97
C LEU A 235 15.59 18.06 -7.91
N GLN A 236 16.27 17.59 -8.94
CA GLN A 236 17.74 17.70 -9.10
C GLN A 236 18.53 16.91 -8.04
N ARG A 237 18.00 15.74 -7.63
CA ARG A 237 18.73 14.78 -6.80
C ARG A 237 19.02 13.53 -7.61
N ASN A 238 20.09 12.85 -7.24
CA ASN A 238 20.36 11.49 -7.74
C ASN A 238 19.46 10.51 -6.99
N ALA A 239 19.14 9.39 -7.61
CA ALA A 239 18.23 8.43 -7.00
C ALA A 239 18.73 6.99 -7.15
N ILE A 240 18.59 6.23 -6.08
CA ILE A 240 18.82 4.77 -6.07
C ILE A 240 17.54 4.11 -5.58
N GLY A 241 17.11 3.07 -6.28
CA GLY A 241 15.96 2.29 -5.87
C GLY A 241 16.25 0.79 -5.92
N TYR A 242 15.59 0.06 -5.03
CA TYR A 242 15.58 -1.40 -5.02
C TYR A 242 14.18 -1.89 -5.32
N GLU A 243 14.06 -2.85 -6.22
CA GLU A 243 12.81 -3.53 -6.54
C GLU A 243 13.11 -5.01 -6.77
N ILE A 244 12.44 -5.87 -6.03
CA ILE A 244 12.66 -7.33 -6.12
C ILE A 244 11.97 -7.92 -7.35
N ASN A 245 10.89 -7.32 -7.81
CA ASN A 245 10.09 -7.86 -8.92
C ASN A 245 10.42 -7.14 -10.23
N GLU A 246 11.08 -7.85 -11.13
CA GLU A 246 11.49 -7.32 -12.45
C GLU A 246 10.29 -6.86 -13.29
N LYS A 247 9.08 -7.38 -13.03
CA LYS A 247 7.87 -6.96 -13.75
C LYS A 247 7.53 -5.49 -13.55
N PHE A 248 7.97 -4.87 -12.45
CA PHE A 248 7.77 -3.45 -12.22
C PHE A 248 8.71 -2.56 -13.05
N LEU A 249 9.74 -3.15 -13.69
CA LEU A 249 10.75 -2.38 -14.42
C LEU A 249 10.13 -1.54 -15.55
N ASP A 250 9.19 -2.10 -16.31
CA ASP A 250 8.54 -1.36 -17.40
C ASP A 250 7.72 -0.19 -16.87
N ILE A 251 7.02 -0.39 -15.74
CA ILE A 251 6.24 0.67 -15.08
C ILE A 251 7.18 1.79 -14.62
N ILE A 252 8.31 1.42 -14.01
CA ILE A 252 9.33 2.37 -13.54
C ILE A 252 9.88 3.17 -14.73
N LYS A 253 10.22 2.50 -15.82
CA LYS A 253 10.75 3.15 -17.02
C LYS A 253 9.73 4.10 -17.65
N GLN A 254 8.46 3.71 -17.74
CA GLN A 254 7.38 4.57 -18.24
C GLN A 254 7.21 5.81 -17.38
N LYS A 255 7.23 5.65 -16.06
CA LYS A 255 7.06 6.74 -15.12
C LYS A 255 8.18 7.77 -15.23
N ILE A 256 9.41 7.30 -15.44
CA ILE A 256 10.61 8.14 -15.51
C ILE A 256 10.82 8.72 -16.92
N SER A 257 10.31 8.07 -17.98
CA SER A 257 10.54 8.48 -19.38
C SER A 257 9.61 9.57 -19.89
N PHE A 258 8.71 10.12 -19.07
CA PHE A 258 7.84 11.22 -19.49
C PHE A 258 8.63 12.49 -19.80
N LYS A 259 8.06 13.33 -20.65
CA LYS A 259 8.62 14.55 -21.28
C LYS A 259 9.48 15.47 -20.39
N ASP A 260 9.35 15.34 -19.07
CA ASP A 260 10.05 16.23 -18.13
C ASP A 260 11.46 15.73 -17.75
N ILE A 261 11.84 14.52 -18.17
CA ILE A 261 13.13 13.91 -17.81
C ILE A 261 13.87 13.47 -19.09
N LEU A 262 13.94 14.38 -20.04
CA LEU A 262 14.45 14.11 -21.40
C LEU A 262 15.91 13.66 -21.48
N PHE A 263 16.70 13.83 -20.41
CA PHE A 263 18.14 13.57 -20.47
C PHE A 263 18.67 12.66 -19.37
N THR A 264 17.80 12.10 -18.54
CA THR A 264 18.26 11.22 -17.46
C THR A 264 18.27 9.76 -17.92
N LYS A 265 19.44 9.18 -17.88
CA LYS A 265 19.62 7.75 -18.16
C LYS A 265 19.34 6.96 -16.88
N ILE A 266 18.54 5.91 -17.00
CA ILE A 266 18.31 4.96 -15.91
C ILE A 266 19.27 3.79 -16.10
N ASP A 267 20.15 3.58 -15.15
CA ASP A 267 20.99 2.39 -15.12
C ASP A 267 20.25 1.31 -14.36
N VAL A 268 19.94 0.22 -15.03
CA VAL A 268 19.26 -0.93 -14.41
C VAL A 268 20.33 -2.00 -14.17
N ILE A 269 20.48 -2.40 -12.92
CA ILE A 269 21.46 -3.40 -12.50
C ILE A 269 20.73 -4.57 -11.84
N ARG A 270 20.88 -5.77 -12.41
CA ARG A 270 20.27 -6.98 -11.87
C ARG A 270 21.31 -7.72 -11.02
N ARG A 271 20.95 -8.04 -9.78
CA ARG A 271 21.79 -8.90 -8.96
C ARG A 271 21.58 -10.34 -9.43
N GLU A 272 22.67 -10.99 -9.84
CA GLU A 272 22.62 -12.36 -10.35
C GLU A 272 22.66 -13.39 -9.22
N THR A 273 23.27 -13.03 -8.08
CA THR A 273 23.39 -13.94 -6.95
C THR A 273 22.19 -13.86 -6.02
N LYS A 274 21.83 -15.00 -5.42
CA LYS A 274 20.75 -15.05 -4.43
C LYS A 274 21.17 -14.28 -3.17
N THR A 275 20.27 -13.48 -2.65
CA THR A 275 20.52 -12.71 -1.42
C THR A 275 20.64 -13.65 -0.23
N GLU A 276 21.74 -13.54 0.49
CA GLU A 276 21.94 -14.28 1.73
C GLU A 276 21.28 -13.54 2.87
N VAL A 277 20.27 -14.19 3.47
CA VAL A 277 19.53 -13.60 4.60
C VAL A 277 20.23 -13.98 5.89
N LYS A 278 20.84 -13.01 6.54
CA LYS A 278 21.61 -13.22 7.77
C LYS A 278 20.69 -13.34 9.00
N PRO A 279 21.05 -14.18 9.98
CA PRO A 279 20.35 -14.20 11.26
C PRO A 279 20.45 -12.84 11.94
N ILE A 280 19.44 -12.48 12.72
CA ILE A 280 19.40 -11.24 13.50
C ILE A 280 19.08 -11.54 14.96
N GLY A 281 19.60 -10.73 15.86
CA GLY A 281 19.33 -10.83 17.30
C GLY A 281 18.15 -9.97 17.74
N TYR A 282 17.09 -9.93 16.94
CA TYR A 282 15.92 -9.09 17.21
C TYR A 282 14.66 -9.94 17.24
N THR A 283 13.81 -9.69 18.23
CA THR A 283 12.48 -10.30 18.36
C THR A 283 11.45 -9.19 18.48
N PRO A 284 10.40 -9.19 17.66
CA PRO A 284 9.36 -8.17 17.77
C PRO A 284 8.67 -8.15 19.14
N SER A 285 8.23 -6.96 19.54
CA SER A 285 7.57 -6.74 20.85
C SER A 285 6.05 -6.97 20.78
N ILE A 286 5.44 -6.70 19.64
CA ILE A 286 3.99 -6.88 19.50
C ILE A 286 3.65 -8.36 19.31
N GLN A 287 2.38 -8.71 19.53
CA GLN A 287 1.89 -10.09 19.40
C GLN A 287 2.16 -10.63 18.00
N ASP A 288 2.59 -11.88 17.93
CA ASP A 288 2.72 -12.55 16.64
C ASP A 288 1.33 -12.87 16.06
N ALA A 289 1.28 -13.07 14.78
CA ALA A 289 0.09 -13.51 14.07
C ALA A 289 0.51 -14.36 12.88
N LYS A 290 -0.27 -15.41 12.64
CA LYS A 290 -0.07 -16.28 11.49
C LYS A 290 -1.38 -16.28 10.71
N PRO A 291 -1.31 -16.13 9.38
CA PRO A 291 -2.54 -16.20 8.59
C PRO A 291 -3.15 -17.58 8.70
N GLU A 292 -4.43 -17.64 8.99
CA GLU A 292 -5.18 -18.90 9.00
C GLU A 292 -5.54 -19.32 7.58
N ILE A 293 -5.61 -18.35 6.66
CA ILE A 293 -5.92 -18.59 5.26
C ILE A 293 -4.86 -17.90 4.39
N ASP A 294 -4.23 -18.67 3.53
CA ASP A 294 -3.37 -18.13 2.48
C ASP A 294 -4.28 -17.40 1.47
N PRO A 295 -4.10 -16.09 1.23
CA PRO A 295 -4.94 -15.39 0.25
C PRO A 295 -4.91 -15.99 -1.15
N LYS A 296 -3.81 -16.64 -1.55
CA LYS A 296 -3.75 -17.40 -2.82
C LYS A 296 -4.63 -18.64 -2.79
N LYS A 297 -4.81 -19.19 -1.59
CA LYS A 297 -5.62 -20.39 -1.35
C LYS A 297 -6.97 -20.01 -0.74
N LEU A 298 -7.51 -18.84 -1.04
CA LEU A 298 -8.91 -18.59 -0.79
C LEU A 298 -9.72 -19.62 -1.61
N ASN A 299 -9.29 -20.84 -1.51
CA ASN A 299 -10.06 -22.02 -1.81
C ASN A 299 -11.14 -22.10 -0.75
N PHE A 300 -12.09 -21.20 -0.84
CA PHE A 300 -13.38 -21.49 -0.28
C PHE A 300 -13.72 -22.85 -0.88
N LYS A 301 -13.92 -23.79 -0.03
CA LYS A 301 -14.31 -25.14 -0.49
C LYS A 301 -15.38 -24.93 -1.56
N LYS A 302 -15.11 -25.40 -2.74
CA LYS A 302 -16.08 -25.44 -3.82
C LYS A 302 -17.35 -25.99 -3.17
N ASP A 303 -18.40 -25.22 -3.11
CA ASP A 303 -19.69 -25.57 -2.48
C ASP A 303 -19.89 -25.17 -1.01
N SER A 304 -18.92 -24.53 -0.35
CA SER A 304 -19.20 -23.96 0.97
C SER A 304 -20.04 -22.70 0.85
N THR A 305 -21.06 -22.60 1.69
CA THR A 305 -21.87 -21.38 1.78
C THR A 305 -21.40 -20.52 2.95
N TYR A 306 -21.59 -19.21 2.80
CA TYR A 306 -21.26 -18.20 3.80
C TYR A 306 -22.52 -17.38 4.06
N LYS A 307 -22.73 -17.00 5.32
CA LYS A 307 -23.90 -16.19 5.67
C LYS A 307 -23.52 -14.71 5.64
N ILE A 308 -24.35 -13.89 5.01
CA ILE A 308 -24.18 -12.44 5.02
C ILE A 308 -24.72 -11.91 6.34
N ILE A 309 -23.85 -11.27 7.12
CA ILE A 309 -24.22 -10.76 8.45
C ILE A 309 -24.48 -9.27 8.45
N ASP A 310 -23.95 -8.53 7.48
CA ASP A 310 -24.19 -7.08 7.39
C ASP A 310 -24.03 -6.60 5.94
N ILE A 311 -24.72 -5.49 5.65
CA ILE A 311 -24.60 -4.73 4.39
C ILE A 311 -23.86 -3.45 4.74
N LEU A 312 -22.61 -3.34 4.29
CA LEU A 312 -21.72 -2.24 4.67
C LEU A 312 -21.92 -1.01 3.77
N SER A 313 -22.26 -1.23 2.51
CA SER A 313 -22.56 -0.17 1.55
C SER A 313 -23.39 -0.74 0.39
N GLU A 314 -23.67 0.10 -0.59
CA GLU A 314 -24.45 -0.26 -1.77
C GLU A 314 -23.85 -1.38 -2.63
N ASP A 315 -22.57 -1.71 -2.43
CA ASP A 315 -21.90 -2.78 -3.19
C ASP A 315 -20.98 -3.66 -2.31
N THR A 316 -21.11 -3.57 -0.99
CA THR A 316 -20.17 -4.23 -0.07
C THR A 316 -20.93 -4.91 1.07
N ILE A 317 -20.58 -6.18 1.30
CA ILE A 317 -21.23 -7.05 2.29
C ILE A 317 -20.19 -7.63 3.25
N GLU A 318 -20.63 -7.99 4.44
CA GLU A 318 -19.78 -8.69 5.42
C GLU A 318 -20.33 -10.11 5.64
N LEU A 319 -19.43 -11.08 5.59
CA LEU A 319 -19.77 -12.49 5.81
C LEU A 319 -19.57 -12.90 7.27
N ASN A 320 -20.19 -13.99 7.67
CA ASN A 320 -20.06 -14.54 9.03
C ASN A 320 -18.63 -14.91 9.43
N THR A 321 -17.72 -15.02 8.46
CA THR A 321 -16.29 -15.23 8.71
C THR A 321 -15.54 -13.94 9.03
N GLY A 322 -16.20 -12.78 8.89
CA GLY A 322 -15.55 -11.47 9.01
C GLY A 322 -14.97 -10.94 7.69
N LEU A 323 -15.03 -11.74 6.63
CA LEU A 323 -14.55 -11.29 5.32
C LEU A 323 -15.49 -10.23 4.76
N ILE A 324 -14.92 -9.14 4.27
CA ILE A 324 -15.65 -8.08 3.56
C ILE A 324 -15.54 -8.36 2.08
N VAL A 325 -16.67 -8.38 1.40
CA VAL A 325 -16.74 -8.71 -0.03
C VAL A 325 -17.34 -7.52 -0.77
N LYS A 326 -16.61 -7.01 -1.75
CA LYS A 326 -17.11 -6.01 -2.68
C LYS A 326 -17.54 -6.72 -3.97
N LEU A 327 -18.71 -6.34 -4.47
CA LEU A 327 -19.28 -6.97 -5.67
C LEU A 327 -18.43 -6.62 -6.90
N LEU A 328 -17.81 -7.63 -7.50
CA LEU A 328 -16.88 -7.45 -8.61
C LEU A 328 -17.61 -7.06 -9.90
N GLY A 329 -17.05 -6.12 -10.62
CA GLY A 329 -17.42 -5.79 -11.99
C GLY A 329 -18.62 -4.86 -12.14
N ILE A 330 -19.14 -4.33 -11.04
CA ILE A 330 -20.30 -3.43 -11.10
C ILE A 330 -19.97 -2.08 -10.46
N LYS A 331 -20.64 -1.05 -10.96
CA LYS A 331 -20.58 0.31 -10.44
C LYS A 331 -22.02 0.77 -10.19
N ILE A 332 -22.34 1.08 -8.95
CA ILE A 332 -23.72 1.39 -8.57
C ILE A 332 -24.13 2.74 -9.15
N ILE A 333 -25.32 2.79 -9.73
CA ILE A 333 -25.91 4.02 -10.26
C ILE A 333 -27.16 4.45 -9.49
N ASP A 334 -27.83 3.52 -8.80
CA ASP A 334 -28.95 3.84 -7.92
C ASP A 334 -28.67 3.28 -6.53
N LYS A 335 -28.04 4.10 -5.70
CA LYS A 335 -27.57 3.74 -4.37
C LYS A 335 -28.72 3.29 -3.45
N ASP A 336 -29.83 4.04 -3.44
CA ASP A 336 -30.95 3.74 -2.54
C ASP A 336 -31.60 2.41 -2.91
N LYS A 337 -31.82 2.18 -4.19
CA LYS A 337 -32.40 0.93 -4.70
C LYS A 337 -31.49 -0.27 -4.41
N SER A 338 -30.19 -0.08 -4.57
CA SER A 338 -29.20 -1.13 -4.27
C SER A 338 -29.22 -1.48 -2.78
N LEU A 339 -29.16 -0.49 -1.91
CA LEU A 339 -29.21 -0.72 -0.45
C LEU A 339 -30.51 -1.41 -0.03
N GLU A 340 -31.64 -0.98 -0.58
CA GLU A 340 -32.92 -1.61 -0.30
C GLU A 340 -32.92 -3.07 -0.72
N TYR A 341 -32.44 -3.35 -1.92
CA TYR A 341 -32.36 -4.73 -2.43
C TYR A 341 -31.46 -5.59 -1.54
N LEU A 342 -30.26 -5.12 -1.22
CA LEU A 342 -29.32 -5.89 -0.39
C LEU A 342 -29.88 -6.15 1.00
N LYS A 343 -30.49 -5.15 1.63
CA LYS A 343 -31.05 -5.31 2.98
C LYS A 343 -32.30 -6.20 3.00
N SER A 344 -33.13 -6.14 1.97
CA SER A 344 -34.39 -6.88 1.91
C SER A 344 -34.23 -8.33 1.43
N HIS A 345 -33.32 -8.57 0.47
CA HIS A 345 -33.23 -9.85 -0.23
C HIS A 345 -31.93 -10.60 -0.03
N VAL A 346 -30.89 -9.96 0.48
CA VAL A 346 -29.54 -10.54 0.55
C VAL A 346 -29.05 -10.68 1.99
N LEU A 347 -29.34 -9.71 2.84
CA LEU A 347 -28.93 -9.74 4.25
C LEU A 347 -29.45 -11.02 4.95
N LYS A 348 -28.59 -11.65 5.73
CA LYS A 348 -28.86 -12.90 6.48
C LYS A 348 -29.02 -14.13 5.60
N LYS A 349 -28.86 -14.00 4.28
CA LYS A 349 -28.94 -15.14 3.35
C LYS A 349 -27.58 -15.85 3.26
N GLU A 350 -27.63 -17.10 2.81
CA GLU A 350 -26.45 -17.89 2.50
C GLU A 350 -26.04 -17.64 1.05
N VAL A 351 -24.74 -17.43 0.83
CA VAL A 351 -24.18 -17.16 -0.49
C VAL A 351 -23.00 -18.08 -0.81
N LEU A 352 -22.78 -18.28 -2.10
CA LEU A 352 -21.58 -18.90 -2.67
C LEU A 352 -20.75 -17.78 -3.29
N LEU A 353 -19.43 -17.89 -3.14
CA LEU A 353 -18.50 -16.91 -3.72
C LEU A 353 -17.71 -17.55 -4.85
N LYS A 354 -17.48 -16.77 -5.91
CA LYS A 354 -16.51 -17.13 -6.95
C LYS A 354 -15.54 -15.95 -7.11
N PHE A 355 -14.27 -16.30 -7.24
CA PHE A 355 -13.21 -15.30 -7.35
C PHE A 355 -12.66 -15.24 -8.76
N ASP A 356 -12.24 -14.05 -9.17
CA ASP A 356 -11.50 -13.84 -10.41
C ASP A 356 -10.00 -13.93 -10.12
N LYS A 357 -9.18 -13.64 -11.10
CA LYS A 357 -7.72 -13.81 -11.04
C LYS A 357 -7.05 -13.03 -9.90
N ASN A 358 -7.55 -11.83 -9.59
CA ASN A 358 -6.98 -10.98 -8.56
C ASN A 358 -8.09 -10.53 -7.59
N PRO A 359 -8.47 -11.39 -6.65
CA PRO A 359 -9.62 -11.09 -5.79
C PRO A 359 -9.33 -10.08 -4.68
N ILE A 360 -8.08 -9.83 -4.33
CA ILE A 360 -7.74 -8.98 -3.18
C ILE A 360 -7.78 -7.51 -3.58
N LEU A 361 -8.63 -6.74 -2.90
CA LEU A 361 -8.80 -5.31 -3.16
C LEU A 361 -7.89 -4.47 -2.25
N ASN A 362 -7.90 -4.76 -0.96
CA ASN A 362 -7.06 -4.09 0.03
C ASN A 362 -6.97 -4.97 1.28
N GLU A 363 -6.42 -4.42 2.34
CA GLU A 363 -6.09 -5.12 3.60
C GLU A 363 -7.24 -5.95 4.18
N ASN A 364 -8.47 -5.56 3.91
CA ASN A 364 -9.63 -6.10 4.63
C ASN A 364 -10.71 -6.62 3.71
N MET A 365 -10.49 -6.58 2.39
CA MET A 365 -11.58 -6.74 1.45
C MET A 365 -11.16 -7.49 0.20
N VAL A 366 -12.09 -8.31 -0.30
CA VAL A 366 -11.91 -9.01 -1.58
C VAL A 366 -13.02 -8.63 -2.55
N TYR A 367 -12.70 -8.66 -3.84
CA TYR A 367 -13.70 -8.65 -4.90
C TYR A 367 -14.21 -10.05 -5.13
N ALA A 368 -15.51 -10.22 -5.33
CA ALA A 368 -16.06 -11.52 -5.68
C ALA A 368 -17.34 -11.42 -6.50
N TYR A 369 -17.62 -12.50 -7.21
CA TYR A 369 -18.95 -12.78 -7.78
C TYR A 369 -19.74 -13.49 -6.69
N VAL A 370 -20.92 -12.97 -6.36
CA VAL A 370 -21.73 -13.46 -5.24
C VAL A 370 -23.02 -14.08 -5.77
N TYR A 371 -23.28 -15.33 -5.37
CA TYR A 371 -24.47 -16.09 -5.77
C TYR A 371 -25.27 -16.45 -4.52
N LEU A 372 -26.57 -16.14 -4.52
CA LEU A 372 -27.46 -16.66 -3.50
C LEU A 372 -27.57 -18.19 -3.65
N LYS A 373 -27.90 -18.87 -2.58
CA LYS A 373 -28.07 -20.34 -2.57
C LYS A 373 -29.09 -20.82 -3.62
N ASN A 374 -30.07 -19.98 -3.94
CA ASN A 374 -31.06 -20.27 -5.00
C ASN A 374 -30.53 -19.96 -6.42
N LYS A 375 -29.24 -19.77 -6.57
CA LYS A 375 -28.51 -19.52 -7.82
C LYS A 375 -28.67 -18.12 -8.43
N ILE A 376 -29.30 -17.19 -7.75
CA ILE A 376 -29.33 -15.81 -8.21
C ILE A 376 -27.92 -15.23 -8.17
N PHE A 377 -27.41 -14.76 -9.32
CA PHE A 377 -26.12 -14.12 -9.44
C PHE A 377 -26.30 -12.62 -9.14
N ILE A 378 -25.98 -12.22 -7.93
CA ILE A 378 -26.25 -10.86 -7.41
C ILE A 378 -25.64 -9.78 -8.31
N ASN A 379 -24.35 -9.92 -8.66
CA ASN A 379 -23.65 -8.93 -9.51
C ASN A 379 -24.40 -8.69 -10.82
N ALA A 380 -24.75 -9.76 -11.52
CA ALA A 380 -25.47 -9.68 -12.80
C ALA A 380 -26.89 -9.16 -12.62
N TYR A 381 -27.57 -9.58 -11.56
CA TYR A 381 -28.93 -9.12 -11.26
C TYR A 381 -28.98 -7.60 -11.08
N MET A 382 -27.98 -7.03 -10.41
CA MET A 382 -27.93 -5.58 -10.18
C MET A 382 -27.79 -4.79 -11.49
N ILE A 383 -27.08 -5.35 -12.48
CA ILE A 383 -27.01 -4.75 -13.82
C ILE A 383 -28.38 -4.89 -14.55
N LYS A 384 -28.93 -6.09 -14.55
CA LYS A 384 -30.23 -6.38 -15.22
C LYS A 384 -31.37 -5.55 -14.67
N SER A 385 -31.33 -5.20 -13.40
CA SER A 385 -32.39 -4.44 -12.74
C SER A 385 -32.17 -2.92 -12.79
N GLY A 386 -31.07 -2.47 -13.41
CA GLY A 386 -30.75 -1.05 -13.54
C GLY A 386 -30.16 -0.40 -12.28
N MET A 387 -29.86 -1.16 -11.25
CA MET A 387 -29.24 -0.63 -10.03
C MET A 387 -27.76 -0.29 -10.24
N ALA A 388 -27.13 -0.98 -11.19
CA ALA A 388 -25.70 -0.86 -11.46
C ALA A 388 -25.42 -0.91 -12.96
N LYS A 389 -24.22 -0.44 -13.33
CA LYS A 389 -23.66 -0.59 -14.66
C LYS A 389 -22.36 -1.36 -14.56
N THR A 390 -21.84 -1.82 -15.69
CA THR A 390 -20.56 -2.50 -15.76
C THR A 390 -19.44 -1.54 -15.37
N ASP A 391 -18.54 -1.98 -14.50
CA ASP A 391 -17.36 -1.19 -14.14
C ASP A 391 -16.33 -1.32 -15.27
N THR A 392 -16.22 -0.29 -16.08
CA THR A 392 -15.30 -0.28 -17.23
C THR A 392 -13.88 0.13 -16.85
N GLU A 393 -13.70 0.60 -15.62
CA GLU A 393 -12.39 1.07 -15.14
C GLU A 393 -11.48 -0.07 -14.68
N ILE A 394 -12.03 -1.26 -14.48
CA ILE A 394 -11.26 -2.43 -14.04
C ILE A 394 -11.36 -3.56 -15.07
N ASP A 395 -10.43 -4.49 -14.98
CA ASP A 395 -10.44 -5.69 -15.83
C ASP A 395 -10.89 -6.90 -15.01
N PHE A 396 -11.79 -7.70 -15.57
CA PHE A 396 -12.30 -8.91 -14.93
C PHE A 396 -12.88 -9.86 -15.99
N SER A 397 -12.92 -11.14 -15.67
CA SER A 397 -13.23 -12.20 -16.64
C SER A 397 -14.62 -12.10 -17.25
N LEU A 398 -15.61 -11.61 -16.52
CA LEU A 398 -17.00 -11.53 -17.00
C LEU A 398 -17.38 -10.17 -17.59
N LYS A 399 -16.41 -9.32 -17.88
CA LYS A 399 -16.63 -7.94 -18.36
C LYS A 399 -17.51 -7.89 -19.62
N GLU A 400 -17.19 -8.71 -20.63
CA GLU A 400 -17.95 -8.77 -21.88
C GLU A 400 -19.40 -9.19 -21.63
N LYS A 401 -19.61 -10.18 -20.75
CA LYS A 401 -20.94 -10.65 -20.37
C LYS A 401 -21.74 -9.52 -19.70
N PHE A 402 -21.11 -8.77 -18.79
CA PHE A 402 -21.77 -7.67 -18.08
C PHE A 402 -22.14 -6.53 -19.02
N LEU A 403 -21.24 -6.19 -19.96
CA LEU A 403 -21.51 -5.17 -20.97
C LEU A 403 -22.70 -5.57 -21.86
N LYS A 404 -22.79 -6.86 -22.22
CA LYS A 404 -23.91 -7.38 -23.01
C LYS A 404 -25.24 -7.25 -22.25
N LEU A 405 -25.26 -7.61 -20.97
CA LEU A 405 -26.45 -7.48 -20.11
C LEU A 405 -26.91 -6.02 -20.01
N GLU A 406 -25.97 -5.11 -19.90
CA GLU A 406 -26.23 -3.67 -19.84
C GLU A 406 -26.89 -3.16 -21.12
N LYS A 407 -26.38 -3.61 -22.28
CA LYS A 407 -26.94 -3.26 -23.60
C LYS A 407 -28.37 -3.79 -23.79
N GLU A 408 -28.63 -5.00 -23.33
CA GLU A 408 -29.96 -5.62 -23.40
C GLU A 408 -31.00 -4.77 -22.62
N LEU A 409 -30.62 -4.25 -21.46
CA LEU A 409 -31.47 -3.39 -20.66
C LEU A 409 -31.82 -2.08 -21.37
N ILE A 410 -30.88 -1.48 -22.10
CA ILE A 410 -31.11 -0.22 -22.83
C ILE A 410 -32.06 -0.42 -24.00
N ASN A 411 -32.10 -1.62 -24.58
CA ASN A 411 -32.93 -1.95 -25.76
C ASN A 411 -34.36 -2.38 -25.40
N GLU A 412 -34.71 -2.54 -24.12
CA GLU A 412 -36.04 -2.80 -23.60
C GLU A 412 -36.73 -1.50 -23.14
#